data_a90de14293c7c9bc1a03bbf5920f476a
#
_entry.id   a90de14293c7c9bc1a03bbf5920f476a
#
_cell.length_a   1.000
_cell.length_b   1.000
_cell.length_c   1.000
_cell.angle_alpha   90.00
_cell.angle_beta   90.00
_cell.angle_gamma   90.00
#
_symmetry.space_group_name_H-M   'P 1'
#
loop_
_entity.id
_entity.type
_entity.pdbx_description
1 polymer ?
#
loop_
_entity_poly.entity_id
_entity_poly.type
_entity_poly.pdbx_seq_one_letter_code
_entity_poly.pdbx_strand_id
1 'polypeptide(L)'
;GVASCTEPLGQYINDNVMMTNAVVCVADGKRAREIAMSPGRGYLNTMVNLYHSTMPPQPGAVKWPGTPRAIRTEEELDYAIDAGYLLCGNPEQVLDQIAKYQDVGCDQLVFGIPNEGFEHDEVLEMLELFGSQVIPEFDKDPEHRTSKMRATAVRKHPDWADPLPEGLDPAVI
;
A
#
# COMPACT_ATOMS: atom_id res chain seq x y z
N GLY A 1 -3.65 2.69 -19.64
CA GLY A 1 -2.18 2.75 -19.72
C GLY A 1 -1.57 1.42 -20.12
N VAL A 2 -1.60 0.40 -19.27
CA VAL A 2 -0.91 -0.89 -19.53
C VAL A 2 -1.43 -1.57 -20.79
N ALA A 3 -2.75 -1.68 -20.95
CA ALA A 3 -3.37 -2.33 -22.11
C ALA A 3 -3.08 -1.64 -23.46
N SER A 4 -2.63 -0.39 -23.44
CA SER A 4 -2.27 0.37 -24.65
C SER A 4 -0.76 0.49 -24.86
N CYS A 5 0.06 -0.11 -24.01
CA CYS A 5 1.51 -0.10 -24.16
C CYS A 5 1.94 -1.10 -25.26
N THR A 6 2.45 -0.57 -26.36
CA THR A 6 2.96 -1.38 -27.49
C THR A 6 4.48 -1.45 -27.51
N GLU A 7 5.16 -0.58 -26.76
CA GLU A 7 6.61 -0.45 -26.74
C GLU A 7 7.17 -0.50 -25.30
N PRO A 8 7.25 -1.70 -24.67
CA PRO A 8 7.84 -1.83 -23.34
C PRO A 8 9.35 -1.53 -23.38
N LEU A 9 9.88 -0.92 -22.33
CA LEU A 9 11.31 -0.64 -22.19
C LEU A 9 12.12 -1.93 -22.01
N GLY A 10 11.55 -2.93 -21.33
CA GLY A 10 12.18 -4.22 -21.09
C GLY A 10 11.59 -5.33 -21.95
N GLN A 11 11.89 -6.57 -21.57
CA GLN A 11 11.41 -7.77 -22.27
C GLN A 11 9.88 -7.94 -22.21
N TYR A 12 9.26 -7.42 -21.15
CA TYR A 12 7.85 -7.61 -20.87
C TYR A 12 7.23 -6.30 -20.40
N ILE A 13 5.92 -6.17 -20.56
CA ILE A 13 5.14 -5.14 -19.90
C ILE A 13 4.93 -5.59 -18.44
N ASN A 14 5.34 -4.76 -17.49
CA ASN A 14 5.01 -4.97 -16.09
C ASN A 14 3.69 -4.25 -15.80
N ASP A 15 2.61 -4.99 -15.71
CA ASP A 15 1.27 -4.47 -15.48
C ASP A 15 0.84 -4.55 -14.00
N ASN A 16 1.78 -4.77 -13.11
CA ASN A 16 1.53 -4.81 -11.67
C ASN A 16 1.15 -3.42 -11.15
N VAL A 17 -0.06 -3.31 -10.64
CA VAL A 17 -0.57 -2.12 -9.96
C VAL A 17 -0.41 -2.29 -8.46
N MET A 18 0.57 -1.60 -7.90
CA MET A 18 0.83 -1.60 -6.47
C MET A 18 0.32 -0.30 -5.86
N MET A 19 -0.40 -0.41 -4.75
CA MET A 19 -0.84 0.72 -3.95
C MET A 19 -0.31 0.60 -2.53
N THR A 20 -0.08 1.73 -1.89
CA THR A 20 0.33 1.82 -0.48
C THR A 20 -0.75 2.50 0.31
N ASN A 21 -1.11 1.95 1.45
CA ASN A 21 -2.12 2.53 2.33
C ASN A 21 -1.76 2.36 3.80
N ALA A 22 -2.37 3.20 4.65
CA ALA A 22 -2.32 3.04 6.09
C ALA A 22 -3.46 2.11 6.54
N VAL A 23 -3.23 1.34 7.60
CA VAL A 23 -4.26 0.47 8.18
C VAL A 23 -4.30 0.60 9.69
N VAL A 24 -5.51 0.68 10.23
CA VAL A 24 -5.82 0.54 11.66
C VAL A 24 -6.82 -0.60 11.80
N CYS A 25 -6.32 -1.79 12.15
CA CYS A 25 -7.12 -3.01 12.27
C CYS A 25 -6.99 -3.57 13.68
N VAL A 26 -8.02 -3.41 14.49
CA VAL A 26 -8.11 -3.97 15.84
C VAL A 26 -9.43 -4.73 16.02
N ALA A 27 -9.55 -5.56 17.07
CA ALA A 27 -10.71 -6.41 17.27
C ALA A 27 -12.04 -5.63 17.37
N ASP A 28 -12.02 -4.45 17.97
CA ASP A 28 -13.18 -3.56 18.11
C ASP A 28 -13.12 -2.43 17.06
N GLY A 29 -14.05 -2.46 16.09
CA GLY A 29 -14.13 -1.45 15.04
C GLY A 29 -14.36 -0.03 15.56
N LYS A 30 -15.06 0.15 16.69
CA LYS A 30 -15.22 1.46 17.31
C LYS A 30 -13.90 1.98 17.87
N ARG A 31 -13.14 1.12 18.55
CA ARG A 31 -11.79 1.45 19.03
C ARG A 31 -10.84 1.75 17.85
N ALA A 32 -10.94 1.04 16.72
CA ALA A 32 -10.17 1.36 15.53
C ALA A 32 -10.40 2.81 15.09
N ARG A 33 -11.62 3.28 15.06
CA ARG A 33 -11.99 4.66 14.71
C ARG A 33 -11.42 5.68 15.69
N GLU A 34 -11.56 5.41 16.99
CA GLU A 34 -10.98 6.26 18.06
C GLU A 34 -9.45 6.37 17.90
N ILE A 35 -8.78 5.26 17.59
CA ILE A 35 -7.36 5.21 17.31
C ILE A 35 -7.03 6.04 16.08
N ALA A 36 -7.73 5.88 14.96
CA ALA A 36 -7.49 6.60 13.71
C ALA A 36 -7.66 8.12 13.85
N MET A 37 -8.55 8.58 14.72
CA MET A 37 -8.79 10.01 14.98
C MET A 37 -7.88 10.61 16.04
N SER A 38 -7.03 9.83 16.69
CA SER A 38 -6.15 10.32 17.76
C SER A 38 -5.12 11.30 17.21
N PRO A 39 -4.87 12.44 17.90
CA PRO A 39 -3.94 13.46 17.44
C PRO A 39 -2.50 12.95 17.30
N GLY A 40 -1.80 13.42 16.30
CA GLY A 40 -0.37 13.13 16.09
C GLY A 40 -0.06 11.79 15.46
N ARG A 41 -1.07 11.00 15.12
CA ARG A 41 -0.90 9.69 14.49
C ARG A 41 -0.93 9.82 12.96
N GLY A 42 0.09 9.30 12.30
CA GLY A 42 0.09 9.16 10.84
C GLY A 42 1.45 9.30 10.19
N TYR A 43 1.89 8.23 9.54
CA TYR A 43 3.12 8.16 8.75
C TYR A 43 3.22 9.28 7.71
N LEU A 44 2.12 9.64 7.04
CA LEU A 44 2.10 10.72 6.05
C LEU A 44 2.44 12.08 6.68
N ASN A 45 1.94 12.38 7.89
CA ASN A 45 2.27 13.61 8.59
C ASN A 45 3.76 13.69 8.90
N THR A 46 4.35 12.61 9.36
CA THR A 46 5.78 12.52 9.66
C THR A 46 6.61 12.67 8.42
N MET A 47 6.29 11.96 7.35
CA MET A 47 7.01 12.04 6.09
C MET A 47 6.94 13.45 5.47
N VAL A 48 5.75 14.06 5.45
CA VAL A 48 5.60 15.42 4.93
C VAL A 48 6.37 16.42 5.77
N ASN A 49 6.31 16.32 7.10
CA ASN A 49 7.06 17.20 8.00
C ASN A 49 8.57 17.01 7.84
N LEU A 50 9.05 15.78 7.67
CA LEU A 50 10.45 15.48 7.43
C LEU A 50 10.94 16.13 6.13
N TYR A 51 10.20 16.00 5.04
CA TYR A 51 10.51 16.66 3.77
C TYR A 51 10.55 18.18 3.90
N HIS A 52 9.57 18.78 4.56
CA HIS A 52 9.53 20.23 4.78
C HIS A 52 10.67 20.73 5.67
N SER A 53 11.11 19.92 6.63
CA SER A 53 12.16 20.31 7.59
C SER A 53 13.58 20.14 7.05
N THR A 54 13.78 19.19 6.11
CA THR A 54 15.12 18.78 5.70
C THR A 54 15.50 19.23 4.29
N MET A 55 14.54 19.57 3.45
CA MET A 55 14.80 20.05 2.09
C MET A 55 14.58 21.55 1.98
N PRO A 56 15.63 22.34 1.70
CA PRO A 56 15.44 23.76 1.43
C PRO A 56 14.54 23.94 0.19
N PRO A 57 13.60 24.90 0.20
CA PRO A 57 12.72 25.14 -0.93
C PRO A 57 13.58 25.52 -2.16
N GLN A 58 13.44 24.75 -3.23
CA GLN A 58 14.08 25.04 -4.50
C GLN A 58 13.41 26.28 -5.14
N PRO A 59 14.17 27.20 -5.74
CA PRO A 59 13.59 28.32 -6.48
C PRO A 59 12.65 27.78 -7.59
N GLY A 60 11.40 28.23 -7.58
CA GLY A 60 10.39 27.80 -8.54
C GLY A 60 9.68 26.48 -8.19
N ALA A 61 10.00 25.83 -7.08
CA ALA A 61 9.25 24.67 -6.61
C ALA A 61 7.80 25.06 -6.30
N VAL A 62 6.88 24.24 -6.73
CA VAL A 62 5.47 24.36 -6.35
C VAL A 62 5.38 24.20 -4.83
N LYS A 63 4.77 25.18 -4.17
CA LYS A 63 4.54 25.07 -2.74
C LYS A 63 3.71 23.83 -2.46
N TRP A 64 4.23 22.92 -1.67
CA TRP A 64 3.47 21.78 -1.18
C TRP A 64 2.19 22.28 -0.48
N PRO A 65 1.03 21.66 -0.71
CA PRO A 65 -0.26 22.18 -0.22
C PRO A 65 -0.43 22.20 1.30
N GLY A 66 0.61 21.91 2.05
CA GLY A 66 0.63 21.89 3.51
C GLY A 66 0.63 20.48 4.07
N THR A 67 0.81 20.39 5.38
CA THR A 67 0.72 19.12 6.10
C THR A 67 -0.70 18.56 5.97
N PRO A 68 -0.87 17.27 5.64
CA PRO A 68 -2.20 16.66 5.66
C PRO A 68 -2.87 16.94 6.99
N ARG A 69 -4.10 17.41 6.93
CA ARG A 69 -4.87 17.70 8.14
C ARG A 69 -5.17 16.39 8.86
N ALA A 70 -4.91 16.35 10.17
CA ALA A 70 -5.30 15.21 10.98
C ALA A 70 -6.83 14.99 10.89
N ILE A 71 -7.25 13.76 10.75
CA ILE A 71 -8.66 13.35 10.82
C ILE A 71 -9.14 13.64 12.24
N ARG A 72 -10.21 14.41 12.39
CA ARG A 72 -10.71 14.87 13.69
C ARG A 72 -12.19 14.60 13.93
N THR A 73 -12.93 14.29 12.89
CA THR A 73 -14.36 14.00 12.98
C THR A 73 -14.69 12.67 12.30
N GLU A 74 -15.83 12.11 12.70
CA GLU A 74 -16.33 10.87 12.10
C GLU A 74 -16.58 11.04 10.59
N GLU A 75 -17.09 12.20 10.16
CA GLU A 75 -17.32 12.47 8.72
C GLU A 75 -16.00 12.56 7.94
N GLU A 76 -14.95 13.13 8.53
CA GLU A 76 -13.62 13.16 7.91
C GLU A 76 -13.03 11.75 7.81
N LEU A 77 -13.27 10.91 8.83
CA LEU A 77 -12.85 9.51 8.84
C LEU A 77 -13.62 8.68 7.80
N ASP A 78 -14.94 8.82 7.75
CA ASP A 78 -15.76 8.15 6.75
C ASP A 78 -15.33 8.53 5.33
N TYR A 79 -15.10 9.81 5.10
CA TYR A 79 -14.57 10.26 3.81
C TYR A 79 -13.20 9.63 3.48
N ALA A 80 -12.29 9.55 4.45
CA ALA A 80 -10.97 8.96 4.25
C ALA A 80 -11.05 7.45 3.92
N ILE A 81 -11.96 6.74 4.58
CA ILE A 81 -12.21 5.31 4.32
C ILE A 81 -12.85 5.13 2.93
N ASP A 82 -13.88 5.90 2.62
CA ASP A 82 -14.62 5.76 1.35
C ASP A 82 -13.76 6.17 0.14
N ALA A 83 -12.92 7.19 0.31
CA ALA A 83 -11.97 7.63 -0.72
C ALA A 83 -10.73 6.71 -0.82
N GLY A 84 -10.59 5.73 0.06
CA GLY A 84 -9.48 4.79 0.05
C GLY A 84 -8.14 5.38 0.55
N TYR A 85 -8.17 6.37 1.44
CA TYR A 85 -6.94 6.93 2.03
C TYR A 85 -6.49 6.20 3.29
N LEU A 86 -7.39 5.46 3.93
CA LEU A 86 -7.17 4.75 5.17
C LEU A 86 -8.05 3.51 5.20
N LEU A 87 -7.51 2.40 5.66
CA LEU A 87 -8.29 1.24 6.08
C LEU A 87 -8.46 1.28 7.59
N CYS A 88 -9.70 1.19 8.06
CA CYS A 88 -9.99 1.33 9.48
C CYS A 88 -11.18 0.48 9.90
N GLY A 89 -11.00 -0.35 10.91
CA GLY A 89 -12.07 -1.18 11.45
C GLY A 89 -11.58 -2.45 12.13
N ASN A 90 -12.52 -3.35 12.37
CA ASN A 90 -12.20 -4.74 12.70
C ASN A 90 -11.82 -5.53 11.43
N PRO A 91 -11.34 -6.77 11.53
CA PRO A 91 -10.92 -7.55 10.36
C PRO A 91 -11.99 -7.66 9.26
N GLU A 92 -13.26 -7.87 9.60
CA GLU A 92 -14.37 -7.97 8.65
C GLU A 92 -14.56 -6.67 7.86
N GLN A 93 -14.57 -5.53 8.56
CA GLN A 93 -14.68 -4.21 7.93
C GLN A 93 -13.49 -3.90 7.03
N VAL A 94 -12.29 -4.29 7.44
CA VAL A 94 -11.06 -4.11 6.64
C VAL A 94 -11.08 -4.99 5.40
N LEU A 95 -11.56 -6.23 5.49
CA LEU A 95 -11.76 -7.11 4.33
C LEU A 95 -12.67 -6.48 3.29
N ASP A 96 -13.82 -5.92 3.69
CA ASP A 96 -14.74 -5.24 2.78
C ASP A 96 -14.10 -4.01 2.11
N GLN A 97 -13.26 -3.29 2.86
CA GLN A 97 -12.54 -2.14 2.32
C GLN A 97 -11.47 -2.56 1.31
N ILE A 98 -10.72 -3.65 1.57
CA ILE A 98 -9.70 -4.18 0.66
C ILE A 98 -10.34 -4.72 -0.63
N ALA A 99 -11.51 -5.34 -0.56
CA ALA A 99 -12.22 -5.82 -1.74
C ALA A 99 -12.45 -4.72 -2.79
N LYS A 100 -12.69 -3.47 -2.36
CA LYS A 100 -12.83 -2.32 -3.27
C LYS A 100 -11.56 -2.06 -4.09
N TYR A 101 -10.37 -2.30 -3.54
CA TYR A 101 -9.10 -2.17 -4.29
C TYR A 101 -8.93 -3.29 -5.31
N GLN A 102 -9.35 -4.50 -4.96
CA GLN A 102 -9.36 -5.62 -5.90
C GLN A 102 -10.30 -5.34 -7.08
N ASP A 103 -11.48 -4.79 -6.83
CA ASP A 103 -12.48 -4.45 -7.85
C ASP A 103 -11.98 -3.42 -8.87
N VAL A 104 -11.11 -2.49 -8.45
CA VAL A 104 -10.50 -1.50 -9.36
C VAL A 104 -9.22 -2.00 -10.02
N GLY A 105 -8.82 -3.26 -9.79
CA GLY A 105 -7.68 -3.90 -10.43
C GLY A 105 -6.34 -3.64 -9.75
N CYS A 106 -6.31 -3.43 -8.45
CA CYS A 106 -5.08 -3.42 -7.68
C CYS A 106 -4.55 -4.86 -7.52
N ASP A 107 -3.29 -5.07 -7.88
CA ASP A 107 -2.65 -6.38 -7.81
C ASP A 107 -1.92 -6.62 -6.49
N GLN A 108 -1.46 -5.55 -5.87
CA GLN A 108 -0.66 -5.61 -4.65
C GLN A 108 -0.95 -4.42 -3.76
N LEU A 109 -1.29 -4.69 -2.50
CA LEU A 109 -1.41 -3.67 -1.45
C LEU A 109 -0.26 -3.79 -0.47
N VAL A 110 0.41 -2.67 -0.21
CA VAL A 110 1.42 -2.53 0.83
C VAL A 110 0.83 -1.72 1.97
N PHE A 111 0.78 -2.31 3.15
CA PHE A 111 0.19 -1.66 4.31
C PHE A 111 1.27 -1.11 5.23
N GLY A 112 1.16 0.17 5.51
CA GLY A 112 1.88 0.81 6.59
C GLY A 112 1.04 0.78 7.86
N ILE A 113 1.53 0.10 8.89
CA ILE A 113 1.00 0.30 10.24
C ILE A 113 1.69 1.54 10.79
N PRO A 114 0.95 2.62 11.06
CA PRO A 114 1.55 3.79 11.65
C PRO A 114 2.07 3.43 13.05
N ASN A 115 3.35 3.63 13.28
CA ASN A 115 3.98 3.35 14.57
C ASN A 115 4.11 4.60 15.45
N GLU A 116 3.90 5.79 14.91
CA GLU A 116 3.92 7.02 15.67
C GLU A 116 2.63 7.24 16.45
N GLY A 117 2.77 7.44 17.75
CA GLY A 117 1.66 7.68 18.65
C GLY A 117 0.76 6.46 18.92
N PHE A 118 1.19 5.26 18.53
CA PHE A 118 0.53 4.02 18.90
C PHE A 118 1.25 3.37 20.08
N GLU A 119 0.49 2.77 20.99
CA GLU A 119 1.07 1.93 22.01
C GLU A 119 1.58 0.63 21.38
N HIS A 120 2.65 0.08 21.95
CA HIS A 120 3.27 -1.14 21.43
C HIS A 120 2.27 -2.30 21.28
N ASP A 121 1.41 -2.49 22.26
CA ASP A 121 0.42 -3.56 22.26
C ASP A 121 -0.65 -3.35 21.18
N GLU A 122 -1.00 -2.10 20.85
CA GLU A 122 -1.90 -1.79 19.73
C GLU A 122 -1.27 -2.20 18.39
N VAL A 123 0.02 -1.95 18.21
CA VAL A 123 0.74 -2.35 17.00
C VAL A 123 0.79 -3.88 16.87
N LEU A 124 1.06 -4.58 17.98
CA LEU A 124 1.09 -6.05 17.99
C LEU A 124 -0.29 -6.64 17.67
N GLU A 125 -1.35 -6.10 18.26
CA GLU A 125 -2.73 -6.51 17.96
C GLU A 125 -3.06 -6.32 16.47
N MET A 126 -2.71 -5.17 15.90
CA MET A 126 -2.92 -4.90 14.47
C MET A 126 -2.18 -5.88 13.58
N LEU A 127 -0.91 -6.16 13.88
CA LEU A 127 -0.10 -7.14 13.13
C LEU A 127 -0.68 -8.55 13.21
N GLU A 128 -1.07 -8.97 14.40
CA GLU A 128 -1.63 -10.31 14.62
C GLU A 128 -2.96 -10.50 13.90
N LEU A 129 -3.89 -9.56 14.07
CA LEU A 129 -5.21 -9.64 13.44
C LEU A 129 -5.13 -9.54 11.93
N PHE A 130 -4.35 -8.59 11.43
CA PHE A 130 -4.19 -8.39 10.00
C PHE A 130 -3.50 -9.60 9.35
N GLY A 131 -2.41 -10.09 9.96
CA GLY A 131 -1.66 -11.24 9.47
C GLY A 131 -2.44 -12.56 9.50
N SER A 132 -3.26 -12.78 10.53
CA SER A 132 -3.99 -14.04 10.72
C SER A 132 -5.38 -14.07 10.10
N GLN A 133 -6.05 -12.93 9.97
CA GLN A 133 -7.46 -12.87 9.55
C GLN A 133 -7.69 -12.13 8.22
N VAL A 134 -6.79 -11.22 7.83
CA VAL A 134 -6.97 -10.41 6.62
C VAL A 134 -6.13 -10.92 5.46
N ILE A 135 -4.82 -11.02 5.63
CA ILE A 135 -3.91 -11.46 4.56
C ILE A 135 -4.33 -12.81 3.94
N PRO A 136 -4.67 -13.88 4.72
CA PRO A 136 -5.01 -15.18 4.16
C PRO A 136 -6.26 -15.18 3.26
N GLU A 137 -7.13 -14.18 3.40
CA GLU A 137 -8.32 -14.09 2.54
C GLU A 137 -8.01 -13.64 1.11
N PHE A 138 -6.90 -12.92 0.91
CA PHE A 138 -6.47 -12.43 -0.39
C PHE A 138 -5.26 -13.20 -0.94
N ASP A 139 -4.33 -13.58 -0.10
CA ASP A 139 -3.10 -14.30 -0.51
C ASP A 139 -3.33 -15.81 -0.58
N LYS A 140 -4.24 -16.22 -1.47
CA LYS A 140 -4.61 -17.65 -1.67
C LYS A 140 -3.81 -18.34 -2.76
N ASP A 141 -3.14 -17.58 -3.62
CA ASP A 141 -2.37 -18.09 -4.74
C ASP A 141 -0.88 -17.82 -4.51
N PRO A 142 -0.06 -18.86 -4.32
CA PRO A 142 1.37 -18.71 -4.06
C PRO A 142 2.14 -18.16 -5.27
N GLU A 143 1.53 -18.18 -6.46
CA GLU A 143 2.16 -17.66 -7.66
C GLU A 143 1.56 -16.33 -8.08
N HIS A 144 2.37 -15.27 -7.99
CA HIS A 144 1.95 -13.93 -8.35
C HIS A 144 1.50 -13.84 -9.82
N ARG A 145 0.43 -13.08 -10.09
CA ARG A 145 -0.15 -12.90 -11.43
C ARG A 145 0.90 -12.51 -12.48
N THR A 146 1.83 -11.64 -12.14
CA THR A 146 2.90 -11.19 -13.05
C THR A 146 3.83 -12.35 -13.43
N SER A 147 4.10 -13.29 -12.54
CA SER A 147 4.90 -14.48 -12.85
C SER A 147 4.18 -15.38 -13.85
N LYS A 148 2.91 -15.64 -13.65
CA LYS A 148 2.07 -16.41 -14.59
C LYS A 148 2.02 -15.74 -15.96
N MET A 149 1.85 -14.44 -16.01
CA MET A 149 1.84 -13.68 -17.25
C MET A 149 3.17 -13.75 -17.98
N ARG A 150 4.30 -13.59 -17.28
CA ARG A 150 5.65 -13.70 -17.87
C ARG A 150 5.94 -15.08 -18.43
N ALA A 151 5.43 -16.13 -17.80
CA ALA A 151 5.62 -17.50 -18.30
C ALA A 151 5.02 -17.74 -19.69
N THR A 152 3.98 -16.98 -20.06
CA THR A 152 3.28 -17.10 -21.34
C THR A 152 3.51 -15.93 -22.29
N ALA A 153 4.13 -14.84 -21.83
CA ALA A 153 4.34 -13.65 -22.62
C ALA A 153 5.44 -13.86 -23.69
N VAL A 154 5.20 -13.29 -24.88
CA VAL A 154 6.22 -13.25 -25.92
C VAL A 154 7.28 -12.20 -25.55
N ARG A 155 8.55 -12.60 -25.52
CA ARG A 155 9.66 -11.68 -25.27
C ARG A 155 9.84 -10.71 -26.43
N LYS A 156 10.03 -9.42 -26.12
CA LYS A 156 10.32 -8.40 -27.14
C LYS A 156 11.65 -8.62 -27.84
N HIS A 157 12.65 -9.06 -27.09
CA HIS A 157 14.00 -9.32 -27.56
C HIS A 157 14.42 -10.75 -27.18
N PRO A 158 14.00 -11.76 -27.95
CA PRO A 158 14.25 -13.16 -27.57
C PRO A 158 15.74 -13.54 -27.56
N ASP A 159 16.58 -12.77 -28.25
CA ASP A 159 18.04 -12.90 -28.30
C ASP A 159 18.76 -12.28 -27.10
N TRP A 160 18.11 -11.50 -26.29
CA TRP A 160 18.71 -10.96 -25.07
C TRP A 160 18.78 -12.02 -23.98
N ALA A 161 19.97 -12.21 -23.42
CA ALA A 161 20.12 -13.01 -22.20
C ALA A 161 19.28 -12.40 -21.07
N ASP A 162 18.75 -13.23 -20.18
CA ASP A 162 18.14 -12.72 -18.97
C ASP A 162 19.19 -11.98 -18.14
N PRO A 163 18.91 -10.75 -17.69
CA PRO A 163 19.89 -9.90 -17.05
C PRO A 163 20.14 -10.28 -15.58
N LEU A 164 20.04 -11.57 -15.25
CA LEU A 164 20.47 -12.03 -13.93
C LEU A 164 22.00 -11.99 -13.91
N PRO A 165 22.61 -11.23 -12.99
CA PRO A 165 24.04 -11.28 -12.80
C PRO A 165 24.50 -12.73 -12.57
N GLU A 166 25.62 -13.12 -13.17
CA GLU A 166 26.23 -14.43 -12.89
C GLU A 166 26.38 -14.61 -11.37
N GLY A 167 25.80 -15.69 -10.86
CA GLY A 167 25.90 -16.04 -9.44
C GLY A 167 24.70 -15.66 -8.57
N LEU A 168 23.65 -15.04 -9.11
CA LEU A 168 22.40 -14.91 -8.38
C LEU A 168 21.46 -16.09 -8.68
N ASP A 169 21.14 -16.83 -7.63
CA ASP A 169 20.13 -17.89 -7.71
C ASP A 169 18.75 -17.25 -7.93
N PRO A 170 18.02 -17.58 -9.01
CA PRO A 170 16.67 -17.07 -9.26
C PRO A 170 15.67 -17.40 -8.14
N ALA A 171 15.97 -18.35 -7.27
CA ALA A 171 15.13 -18.71 -6.13
C ALA A 171 15.30 -17.78 -4.92
N VAL A 172 16.23 -16.82 -4.96
CA VAL A 172 16.56 -15.91 -3.84
C VAL A 172 16.08 -14.46 -4.10
N ILE A 173 15.42 -14.22 -5.24
CA ILE A 173 14.86 -12.91 -5.60
C ILE A 173 13.30 -13.02 -5.56
#